data_13c2eadcf9e37f8effa81ab1dbe980af
#
_entry.id   13c2eadcf9e37f8effa81ab1dbe980af
#
_cell.length_a   1.000
_cell.length_b   1.000
_cell.length_c   1.000
_cell.angle_alpha   90.00
_cell.angle_beta   90.00
_cell.angle_gamma   90.00
#
_symmetry.space_group_name_H-M   'P 1'
#
loop_
_entity.id
_entity.type
_entity.pdbx_description
1 polymer ?
#
loop_
_entity_poly.entity_id
_entity_poly.type
_entity_poly.pdbx_seq_one_letter_code
_entity_poly.pdbx_strand_id
1 'polypeptide(L)'
;MIPGEQSYLRTIVVLDQNLKQNDQRSMPAATRAEYERNLKLVDYAIAATRSKAKRNPNDPDAAEFLFAAYQSKIDLLNTVSEARLAQH
;
A
#
# COMPACT_ATOMS: atom_id res chain seq x y z
N MET A 1 -9.37 14.62 -8.36
CA MET A 1 -9.11 13.19 -8.10
C MET A 1 -8.79 12.47 -9.40
N ILE A 2 -7.83 11.59 -9.38
CA ILE A 2 -7.42 10.83 -10.55
C ILE A 2 -8.45 9.74 -10.82
N PRO A 3 -9.00 9.62 -12.05
CA PRO A 3 -10.00 8.57 -12.35
C PRO A 3 -9.47 7.18 -12.03
N GLY A 4 -10.28 6.37 -11.34
CA GLY A 4 -9.92 5.02 -10.95
C GLY A 4 -9.17 4.91 -9.62
N GLU A 5 -8.70 6.03 -9.08
CA GLU A 5 -7.92 6.06 -7.83
C GLU A 5 -8.72 5.61 -6.61
N GLN A 6 -10.00 5.95 -6.59
CA GLN A 6 -10.80 5.81 -5.37
C GLN A 6 -10.99 4.38 -4.92
N SER A 7 -11.12 3.43 -5.84
CA SER A 7 -11.29 2.03 -5.47
C SER A 7 -10.01 1.47 -4.81
N TYR A 8 -8.85 1.88 -5.27
CA TYR A 8 -7.58 1.51 -4.63
C TYR A 8 -7.50 2.08 -3.22
N LEU A 9 -7.85 3.36 -3.07
CA LEU A 9 -7.80 4.02 -1.77
C LEU A 9 -8.75 3.39 -0.76
N ARG A 10 -9.94 3.00 -1.18
CA ARG A 10 -10.90 2.30 -0.29
C ARG A 10 -10.33 0.98 0.19
N THR A 11 -9.76 0.19 -0.72
CA THR A 11 -9.18 -1.10 -0.36
C THR A 11 -8.04 -0.92 0.62
N ILE A 12 -7.16 0.05 0.37
CA ILE A 12 -6.02 0.33 1.25
C ILE A 12 -6.50 0.74 2.64
N VAL A 13 -7.51 1.61 2.72
CA VAL A 13 -8.05 2.05 4.02
C VAL A 13 -8.59 0.87 4.81
N VAL A 14 -9.36 -0.01 4.17
CA VAL A 14 -9.95 -1.17 4.84
C VAL A 14 -8.85 -2.10 5.36
N LEU A 15 -7.85 -2.41 4.51
CA LEU A 15 -6.76 -3.31 4.91
C LEU A 15 -5.92 -2.70 6.02
N ASP A 16 -5.62 -1.41 5.94
CA ASP A 16 -4.83 -0.70 6.93
C ASP A 16 -5.55 -0.67 8.29
N GLN A 17 -6.87 -0.42 8.29
CA GLN A 17 -7.65 -0.42 9.51
C GLN A 17 -7.71 -1.81 10.14
N ASN A 18 -7.85 -2.85 9.33
CA ASN A 18 -7.86 -4.22 9.83
C ASN A 18 -6.55 -4.57 10.52
N LEU A 19 -5.43 -4.15 9.94
CA LEU A 19 -4.12 -4.39 10.53
C LEU A 19 -3.93 -3.62 11.84
N LYS A 20 -4.44 -2.39 11.92
CA LYS A 20 -4.34 -1.58 13.14
C LYS A 20 -5.19 -2.12 14.28
N GLN A 21 -6.33 -2.74 13.96
CA GLN A 21 -7.20 -3.31 14.97
C GLN A 21 -6.66 -4.61 15.55
N ASN A 22 -5.74 -5.26 14.87
CA ASN A 22 -5.11 -6.48 15.33
C ASN A 22 -3.78 -6.16 16.01
N ASP A 23 -3.41 -7.00 16.98
CA ASP A 23 -2.18 -6.80 17.75
C ASP A 23 -0.96 -7.09 16.89
N GLN A 24 -0.19 -6.05 16.57
CA GLN A 24 1.01 -6.19 15.76
C GLN A 24 2.18 -6.81 16.53
N ARG A 25 2.05 -6.96 17.84
CA ARG A 25 3.08 -7.60 18.66
C ARG A 25 3.22 -9.09 18.37
N SER A 26 2.24 -9.66 17.64
CA SER A 26 2.33 -11.06 17.21
C SER A 26 3.41 -11.30 16.16
N MET A 27 3.94 -10.23 15.53
CA MET A 27 5.01 -10.36 14.54
C MET A 27 6.39 -10.27 15.18
N PRO A 28 7.35 -11.12 14.74
CA PRO A 28 8.75 -10.95 15.16
C PRO A 28 9.27 -9.55 14.81
N ALA A 29 10.16 -9.02 15.66
CA ALA A 29 10.66 -7.66 15.49
C ALA A 29 11.35 -7.45 14.13
N ALA A 30 12.12 -8.43 13.66
CA ALA A 30 12.80 -8.33 12.37
C ALA A 30 11.82 -8.27 11.21
N THR A 31 10.75 -9.08 11.27
CA THR A 31 9.70 -9.08 10.26
C THR A 31 8.98 -7.74 10.24
N ARG A 32 8.67 -7.20 11.41
CA ARG A 32 8.02 -5.89 11.52
C ARG A 32 8.89 -4.78 10.94
N ALA A 33 10.19 -4.79 11.24
CA ALA A 33 11.12 -3.80 10.72
C ALA A 33 11.20 -3.84 9.20
N GLU A 34 11.24 -5.04 8.62
CA GLU A 34 11.25 -5.21 7.17
C GLU A 34 9.95 -4.69 6.54
N TYR A 35 8.81 -5.03 7.13
CA TYR A 35 7.52 -4.54 6.68
C TYR A 35 7.47 -3.00 6.69
N GLU A 36 7.93 -2.39 7.79
CA GLU A 36 7.91 -0.94 7.92
C GLU A 36 8.80 -0.26 6.87
N ARG A 37 9.97 -0.85 6.58
CA ARG A 37 10.85 -0.33 5.51
C ARG A 37 10.17 -0.43 4.15
N ASN A 38 9.56 -1.56 3.85
CA ASN A 38 8.87 -1.77 2.58
C ASN A 38 7.68 -0.84 2.44
N LEU A 39 6.95 -0.60 3.53
CA LEU A 39 5.82 0.32 3.55
C LEU A 39 6.27 1.75 3.23
N LYS A 40 7.38 2.20 3.80
CA LYS A 40 7.92 3.52 3.50
C LYS A 40 8.30 3.66 2.03
N LEU A 41 8.90 2.63 1.46
CA LEU A 41 9.27 2.63 0.04
C LEU A 41 8.05 2.72 -0.86
N VAL A 42 7.03 1.93 -0.57
CA VAL A 42 5.81 1.93 -1.39
C VAL A 42 5.03 3.23 -1.23
N ASP A 43 4.99 3.79 -0.03
CA ASP A 43 4.33 5.09 0.20
C ASP A 43 5.06 6.21 -0.53
N TYR A 44 6.40 6.16 -0.57
CA TYR A 44 7.17 7.11 -1.38
C TYR A 44 6.83 6.98 -2.86
N ALA A 45 6.76 5.75 -3.37
CA ALA A 45 6.42 5.50 -4.77
C ALA A 45 5.01 6.02 -5.10
N ILE A 46 4.04 5.83 -4.19
CA ILE A 46 2.69 6.36 -4.37
C ILE A 46 2.72 7.89 -4.46
N ALA A 47 3.42 8.55 -3.53
CA ALA A 47 3.49 10.01 -3.53
C ALA A 47 4.14 10.55 -4.81
N ALA A 48 5.25 9.94 -5.24
CA ALA A 48 5.97 10.37 -6.44
C ALA A 48 5.16 10.16 -7.71
N THR A 49 4.53 8.98 -7.86
CA THR A 49 3.73 8.67 -9.04
C THR A 49 2.43 9.48 -9.07
N ARG A 50 1.82 9.72 -7.89
CA ARG A 50 0.62 10.54 -7.81
C ARG A 50 0.91 11.98 -8.22
N SER A 51 2.00 12.54 -7.74
CA SER A 51 2.43 13.88 -8.12
C SER A 51 2.62 13.99 -9.62
N LYS A 52 3.29 12.99 -10.23
CA LYS A 52 3.52 12.99 -11.67
C LYS A 52 2.22 12.85 -12.45
N ALA A 53 1.30 11.99 -12.00
CA ALA A 53 0.01 11.82 -12.67
C ALA A 53 -0.83 13.09 -12.62
N LYS A 54 -0.78 13.83 -11.52
CA LYS A 54 -1.49 15.10 -11.40
C LYS A 54 -0.94 16.18 -12.31
N ARG A 55 0.39 16.18 -12.54
CA ARG A 55 1.02 17.15 -13.45
C ARG A 55 0.83 16.79 -14.92
N ASN A 56 0.50 15.53 -15.20
CA ASN A 56 0.35 15.04 -16.58
C ASN A 56 -0.99 14.33 -16.74
N PRO A 57 -2.11 15.08 -16.64
CA PRO A 57 -3.44 14.45 -16.59
C PRO A 57 -3.84 13.73 -17.88
N ASN A 58 -3.17 14.04 -18.99
CA ASN A 58 -3.47 13.43 -20.28
C ASN A 58 -2.53 12.27 -20.62
N ASP A 59 -1.63 11.89 -19.68
CA ASP A 59 -0.70 10.81 -19.88
C ASP A 59 -1.22 9.55 -19.19
N PRO A 60 -1.72 8.55 -19.95
CA PRO A 60 -2.26 7.34 -19.34
C PRO A 60 -1.20 6.50 -18.63
N ASP A 61 0.06 6.58 -19.06
CA ASP A 61 1.14 5.85 -18.42
C ASP A 61 1.40 6.35 -17.00
N ALA A 62 1.26 7.67 -16.79
CA ALA A 62 1.45 8.23 -15.44
C ALA A 62 0.43 7.67 -14.45
N ALA A 63 -0.83 7.54 -14.86
CA ALA A 63 -1.87 6.97 -14.03
C ALA A 63 -1.61 5.47 -13.79
N GLU A 64 -1.16 4.75 -14.80
CA GLU A 64 -0.85 3.32 -14.66
C GLU A 64 0.27 3.07 -13.65
N PHE A 65 1.32 3.91 -13.65
CA PHE A 65 2.39 3.80 -12.65
C PHE A 65 1.85 4.03 -11.24
N LEU A 66 0.96 5.00 -11.08
CA LEU A 66 0.33 5.23 -9.79
C LEU A 66 -0.49 4.02 -9.34
N PHE A 67 -1.28 3.44 -10.24
CA PHE A 67 -2.12 2.29 -9.90
C PHE A 67 -1.26 1.06 -9.56
N ALA A 68 -0.14 0.88 -10.25
CA ALA A 68 0.81 -0.17 -9.90
C ALA A 68 1.37 0.02 -8.49
N ALA A 69 1.67 1.27 -8.10
CA ALA A 69 2.15 1.56 -6.76
C ALA A 69 1.07 1.27 -5.70
N TYR A 70 -0.18 1.63 -5.96
CA TYR A 70 -1.30 1.28 -5.07
C TYR A 70 -1.43 -0.23 -4.94
N GLN A 71 -1.36 -0.96 -6.05
CA GLN A 71 -1.46 -2.42 -6.02
C GLN A 71 -0.32 -3.03 -5.20
N SER A 72 0.89 -2.48 -5.32
CA SER A 72 2.02 -2.93 -4.51
C SER A 72 1.75 -2.75 -3.01
N LYS A 73 1.12 -1.65 -2.63
CA LYS A 73 0.75 -1.44 -1.22
C LYS A 73 -0.29 -2.45 -0.77
N ILE A 74 -1.31 -2.70 -1.58
CA ILE A 74 -2.35 -3.69 -1.28
C ILE A 74 -1.71 -5.06 -1.09
N ASP A 75 -0.81 -5.45 -1.98
CA ASP A 75 -0.13 -6.75 -1.90
C ASP A 75 0.71 -6.85 -0.62
N LEU A 76 1.39 -5.76 -0.25
CA LEU A 76 2.17 -5.72 0.98
C LEU A 76 1.28 -5.89 2.22
N LEU A 77 0.16 -5.16 2.27
CA LEU A 77 -0.78 -5.26 3.38
C LEU A 77 -1.37 -6.66 3.49
N ASN A 78 -1.70 -7.29 2.35
CA ASN A 78 -2.20 -8.66 2.33
C ASN A 78 -1.14 -9.66 2.79
N THR A 79 0.10 -9.47 2.39
CA THR A 79 1.21 -10.34 2.82
C THR A 79 1.37 -10.31 4.34
N VAL A 80 1.28 -9.13 4.93
CA VAL A 80 1.37 -8.98 6.39
C VAL A 80 0.19 -9.67 7.08
N SER A 81 -1.02 -9.49 6.55
CA SER A 81 -2.21 -10.14 7.10
C SER A 81 -2.08 -11.65 7.07
N GLU A 82 -1.61 -12.21 5.96
CA GLU A 82 -1.42 -13.65 5.82
C GLU A 82 -0.35 -14.18 6.78
N ALA A 83 0.75 -13.45 6.93
CA ALA A 83 1.83 -13.84 7.85
C ALA A 83 1.32 -13.89 9.29
N ARG A 84 0.44 -12.97 9.69
CA ARG A 84 -0.14 -12.97 11.04
C ARG A 84 -1.06 -14.15 11.26
N LEU A 85 -1.86 -14.51 10.25
CA LEU A 85 -2.73 -15.68 10.34
C LEU A 85 -1.93 -16.97 10.45
N ALA A 86 -0.80 -17.04 9.75
CA ALA A 86 0.06 -18.22 9.76
C ALA A 86 0.75 -18.44 11.11
N GLN A 87 0.82 -17.43 11.96
CA GLN A 87 1.47 -17.52 13.27
C GLN A 87 0.52 -17.97 14.39
N HIS A 88 -0.73 -18.16 14.08
CA HIS A 88 -1.67 -18.76 15.00
C HIS A 88 -1.58 -20.27 14.93
#